data_8d2810b0433869adbe9bb4abd4022587
#
_entry.id   8d2810b0433869adbe9bb4abd4022587
#
_cell.length_a   1.000
_cell.length_b   1.000
_cell.length_c   1.000
_cell.angle_alpha   90.00
_cell.angle_beta   90.00
_cell.angle_gamma   90.00
#
_symmetry.space_group_name_H-M   'P 1'
#
loop_
_entity.id
_entity.type
_entity.pdbx_description
1 polymer ?
#
loop_
_entity_poly.entity_id
_entity_poly.type
_entity_poly.pdbx_seq_one_letter_code
_entity_poly.pdbx_strand_id
1 'polypeptide(L)'
;TRGAMGKHAPSTITNLMLALTDFTEENGATRLIPGSQDWDDFDDVGTPEMTIPALLKAGDAVLFGGKVVHGGGANVTADFYRRGLTIPMQASIITPEEAYPLIVPLELVRTLAPRVQKILGFRSQYPNGSPGLWQHNYADLADYLQL
;
A
#
# COMPACT_ATOMS: atom_id res chain seq x y z
N THR A 1 2.33 -1.78 12.18
CA THR A 1 3.50 -0.92 12.39
C THR A 1 3.18 0.58 12.36
N ARG A 2 1.97 0.92 12.70
CA ARG A 2 1.43 2.28 12.69
C ARG A 2 2.30 3.25 13.50
N GLY A 3 2.82 2.81 14.63
CA GLY A 3 3.63 3.61 15.54
C GLY A 3 5.14 3.56 15.36
N ALA A 4 5.66 2.78 14.42
CA ALA A 4 7.09 2.46 14.36
C ALA A 4 8.02 3.68 14.23
N MET A 5 7.54 4.79 13.67
CA MET A 5 8.32 6.01 13.47
C MET A 5 7.80 7.21 14.27
N GLY A 6 6.77 7.05 15.10
CA GLY A 6 6.19 8.09 15.93
C GLY A 6 5.16 8.98 15.23
N LYS A 7 4.49 9.82 16.03
CA LYS A 7 3.34 10.66 15.63
C LYS A 7 3.64 11.58 14.44
N HIS A 8 4.76 12.28 14.50
CA HIS A 8 5.12 13.31 13.52
C HIS A 8 5.92 12.76 12.32
N ALA A 9 6.21 11.47 12.31
CA ALA A 9 6.88 10.86 11.17
C ALA A 9 5.95 10.83 9.95
N PRO A 10 6.48 11.01 8.74
CA PRO A 10 5.69 10.88 7.53
C PRO A 10 5.11 9.47 7.41
N SER A 11 4.00 9.33 6.71
CA SER A 11 3.48 8.00 6.37
C SER A 11 4.46 7.31 5.42
N THR A 12 4.95 6.15 5.83
CA THR A 12 5.86 5.32 5.01
C THR A 12 5.13 4.36 4.09
N ILE A 13 3.81 4.24 4.29
CA ILE A 13 2.93 3.37 3.49
C ILE A 13 1.74 4.21 3.04
N THR A 14 1.36 4.05 1.79
CA THR A 14 0.13 4.57 1.22
C THR A 14 -0.67 3.41 0.65
N ASN A 15 -1.91 3.28 1.07
CA ASN A 15 -2.83 2.28 0.56
C ASN A 15 -3.69 2.87 -0.56
N LEU A 16 -3.64 2.27 -1.73
CA LEU A 16 -4.61 2.47 -2.79
C LEU A 16 -5.59 1.31 -2.76
N MET A 17 -6.87 1.61 -2.62
CA MET A 17 -7.93 0.60 -2.72
C MET A 17 -8.84 0.94 -3.88
N LEU A 18 -8.82 0.09 -4.91
CA LEU A 18 -9.64 0.20 -6.11
C LEU A 18 -10.91 -0.64 -5.93
N ALA A 19 -12.06 -0.03 -6.14
CA ALA A 19 -13.34 -0.71 -6.12
C ALA A 19 -13.56 -1.47 -7.45
N LEU A 20 -13.61 -2.79 -7.40
CA LEU A 20 -13.96 -3.64 -8.56
C LEU A 20 -15.48 -3.86 -8.67
N THR A 21 -16.20 -3.65 -7.59
CA THR A 21 -17.66 -3.55 -7.50
C THR A 21 -18.00 -2.34 -6.64
N ASP A 22 -19.23 -1.87 -6.64
CA ASP A 22 -19.65 -0.79 -5.75
C ASP A 22 -19.36 -1.14 -4.28
N PHE A 23 -18.84 -0.17 -3.53
CA PHE A 23 -18.68 -0.24 -2.08
C PHE A 23 -19.82 0.55 -1.44
N THR A 24 -20.69 -0.12 -0.73
CA THR A 24 -21.80 0.47 0.00
C THR A 24 -21.69 0.13 1.48
N GLU A 25 -22.42 0.84 2.31
CA GLU A 25 -22.46 0.54 3.74
C GLU A 25 -22.98 -0.88 3.99
N GLU A 26 -23.99 -1.30 3.23
CA GLU A 26 -24.63 -2.61 3.36
C GLU A 26 -23.73 -3.78 2.95
N ASN A 27 -22.87 -3.58 1.94
CA ASN A 27 -21.97 -4.64 1.48
C ASN A 27 -20.59 -4.61 2.13
N GLY A 28 -20.45 -3.85 3.22
CA GLY A 28 -19.24 -3.83 4.02
C GLY A 28 -18.13 -2.96 3.46
N ALA A 29 -18.44 -1.76 2.96
CA ALA A 29 -17.43 -0.77 2.58
C ALA A 29 -16.35 -0.63 3.67
N THR A 30 -15.10 -0.43 3.24
CA THR A 30 -14.00 -0.15 4.17
C THR A 30 -14.32 1.09 4.99
N ARG A 31 -14.12 1.00 6.29
CA ARG A 31 -14.37 2.08 7.25
C ARG A 31 -13.03 2.66 7.69
N LEU A 32 -12.97 3.98 7.79
CA LEU A 32 -11.76 4.73 8.16
C LEU A 32 -12.10 5.70 9.29
N ILE A 33 -11.13 5.98 10.17
CA ILE A 33 -11.23 7.05 11.16
C ILE A 33 -10.41 8.25 10.68
N PRO A 34 -11.02 9.32 10.15
CA PRO A 34 -10.30 10.50 9.72
C PRO A 34 -9.53 11.14 10.87
N GLY A 35 -8.29 11.57 10.62
CA GLY A 35 -7.45 12.19 11.65
C GLY A 35 -6.72 11.21 12.57
N SER A 36 -7.02 9.93 12.52
CA SER A 36 -6.39 8.92 13.38
C SER A 36 -4.90 8.70 13.10
N GLN A 37 -4.39 9.14 11.94
CA GLN A 37 -2.96 9.12 11.65
C GLN A 37 -2.14 10.02 12.58
N ASP A 38 -2.77 10.97 13.24
CA ASP A 38 -2.14 11.96 14.12
C ASP A 38 -2.33 11.64 15.62
N TRP A 39 -2.94 10.50 15.95
CA TRP A 39 -3.11 10.10 17.34
C TRP A 39 -1.77 9.79 18.03
N ASP A 40 -1.68 10.11 19.32
CA ASP A 40 -0.50 9.85 20.14
C ASP A 40 -0.35 8.36 20.51
N ASP A 41 -1.49 7.73 20.81
CA ASP A 41 -1.55 6.31 21.11
C ASP A 41 -1.83 5.51 19.83
N PHE A 42 -0.83 4.75 19.42
CA PHE A 42 -0.94 3.91 18.22
C PHE A 42 -1.61 2.55 18.48
N ASP A 43 -1.82 2.19 19.72
CA ASP A 43 -2.57 1.00 20.11
C ASP A 43 -4.09 1.31 20.21
N ASP A 44 -4.45 2.60 20.24
CA ASP A 44 -5.84 3.02 20.15
C ASP A 44 -6.41 2.69 18.77
N VAL A 45 -7.40 1.82 18.75
CA VAL A 45 -8.13 1.42 17.54
C VAL A 45 -9.41 2.21 17.30
N GLY A 46 -9.75 3.10 18.24
CA GLY A 46 -10.99 3.87 18.23
C GLY A 46 -12.24 3.01 18.41
N THR A 47 -13.39 3.61 18.10
CA THR A 47 -14.69 2.92 18.17
C THR A 47 -15.37 2.92 16.79
N PRO A 48 -16.35 2.02 16.56
CA PRO A 48 -17.09 1.97 15.30
C PRO A 48 -17.78 3.31 14.94
N GLU A 49 -18.24 4.05 15.94
CA GLU A 49 -18.94 5.32 15.76
C GLU A 49 -18.06 6.43 15.22
N MET A 50 -16.75 6.33 15.43
CA MET A 50 -15.75 7.28 14.90
C MET A 50 -15.45 7.04 13.42
N THR A 51 -15.90 5.92 12.88
CA THR A 51 -15.57 5.52 11.51
C THR A 51 -16.52 6.07 10.48
N ILE A 52 -16.03 6.40 9.30
CA ILE A 52 -16.83 6.69 8.11
C ILE A 52 -16.62 5.61 7.05
N PRO A 53 -17.65 5.19 6.30
CA PRO A 53 -17.50 4.25 5.21
C PRO A 53 -16.89 4.92 3.96
N ALA A 54 -15.96 4.25 3.31
CA ALA A 54 -15.48 4.63 1.99
C ALA A 54 -16.49 4.15 0.92
N LEU A 55 -17.48 4.96 0.62
CA LEU A 55 -18.50 4.66 -0.41
C LEU A 55 -17.88 4.94 -1.79
N LEU A 56 -17.81 3.93 -2.64
CA LEU A 56 -17.16 3.99 -3.95
C LEU A 56 -18.05 3.33 -5.01
N LYS A 57 -18.01 3.85 -6.22
CA LYS A 57 -18.53 3.14 -7.39
C LYS A 57 -17.44 2.22 -7.96
N ALA A 58 -17.86 1.19 -8.68
CA ALA A 58 -16.92 0.36 -9.42
C ALA A 58 -16.04 1.22 -10.36
N GLY A 59 -14.72 1.10 -10.23
CA GLY A 59 -13.73 1.92 -10.90
C GLY A 59 -13.20 3.10 -10.08
N ASP A 60 -13.87 3.49 -9.00
CA ASP A 60 -13.34 4.49 -8.07
C ASP A 60 -12.22 3.91 -7.21
N ALA A 61 -11.40 4.80 -6.65
CA ALA A 61 -10.36 4.42 -5.70
C ALA A 61 -10.34 5.36 -4.49
N VAL A 62 -9.99 4.79 -3.34
CA VAL A 62 -9.65 5.57 -2.14
C VAL A 62 -8.17 5.43 -1.84
N LEU A 63 -7.54 6.54 -1.48
CA LEU A 63 -6.14 6.62 -1.10
C LEU A 63 -6.05 7.06 0.36
N PHE A 64 -5.30 6.33 1.19
CA PHE A 64 -5.09 6.69 2.59
C PHE A 64 -3.73 6.23 3.11
N GLY A 65 -3.19 6.97 4.07
CA GLY A 65 -1.91 6.64 4.69
C GLY A 65 -1.97 5.39 5.57
N GLY A 66 -0.87 4.67 5.69
CA GLY A 66 -0.78 3.44 6.50
C GLY A 66 -0.98 3.66 8.01
N LYS A 67 -0.96 4.90 8.49
CA LYS A 67 -1.21 5.26 9.90
C LYS A 67 -2.71 5.45 10.21
N VAL A 68 -3.55 5.55 9.19
CA VAL A 68 -5.00 5.71 9.38
C VAL A 68 -5.59 4.42 9.93
N VAL A 69 -6.37 4.53 11.02
CA VAL A 69 -7.15 3.39 11.54
C VAL A 69 -8.26 3.07 10.55
N HIS A 70 -8.30 1.81 10.16
CA HIS A 70 -9.27 1.34 9.18
C HIS A 70 -9.60 -0.14 9.38
N GLY A 71 -10.72 -0.56 8.83
CA GLY A 71 -11.16 -1.94 8.89
C GLY A 71 -12.25 -2.23 7.87
N GLY A 72 -12.63 -3.49 7.75
CA GLY A 72 -13.78 -3.90 6.94
C GLY A 72 -15.09 -3.54 7.62
N GLY A 73 -16.07 -3.04 6.88
CA GLY A 73 -17.45 -2.97 7.33
C GLY A 73 -18.11 -4.35 7.32
N ALA A 74 -19.20 -4.51 8.07
CA ALA A 74 -20.01 -5.71 8.03
C ALA A 74 -20.77 -5.81 6.70
N ASN A 75 -20.68 -6.95 6.04
CA ASN A 75 -21.56 -7.25 4.89
C ASN A 75 -22.86 -7.87 5.41
N VAL A 76 -23.97 -7.15 5.27
CA VAL A 76 -25.30 -7.59 5.68
C VAL A 76 -26.17 -7.98 4.49
N THR A 77 -25.62 -8.00 3.29
CA THR A 77 -26.33 -8.48 2.09
C THR A 77 -26.45 -10.02 2.10
N ALA A 78 -27.49 -10.54 1.47
CA ALA A 78 -27.75 -11.98 1.47
C ALA A 78 -26.80 -12.77 0.55
N ASP A 79 -26.44 -12.17 -0.60
CA ASP A 79 -25.77 -12.90 -1.71
C ASP A 79 -24.76 -12.05 -2.51
N PHE A 80 -24.41 -10.86 -2.02
CA PHE A 80 -23.46 -9.98 -2.71
C PHE A 80 -22.10 -9.97 -2.00
N TYR A 81 -21.05 -10.20 -2.75
CA TYR A 81 -19.67 -10.10 -2.28
C TYR A 81 -18.95 -8.91 -2.93
N ARG A 82 -18.64 -7.91 -2.10
CA ARG A 82 -17.84 -6.76 -2.52
C ARG A 82 -16.43 -7.22 -2.91
N ARG A 83 -15.95 -6.74 -4.06
CA ARG A 83 -14.60 -7.00 -4.54
C ARG A 83 -13.82 -5.71 -4.64
N GLY A 84 -12.63 -5.69 -4.10
CA GLY A 84 -11.67 -4.61 -4.20
C GLY A 84 -10.26 -5.13 -4.38
N LEU A 85 -9.41 -4.31 -4.98
CA LEU A 85 -7.98 -4.55 -5.10
C LEU A 85 -7.26 -3.55 -4.20
N THR A 86 -6.51 -4.04 -3.22
CA THR A 86 -5.67 -3.22 -2.36
C THR A 86 -4.23 -3.29 -2.85
N ILE A 87 -3.63 -2.12 -3.06
CA ILE A 87 -2.24 -1.97 -3.50
C ILE A 87 -1.52 -1.10 -2.46
N PRO A 88 -0.87 -1.70 -1.45
CA PRO A 88 -0.02 -0.96 -0.53
C PRO A 88 1.27 -0.55 -1.25
N MET A 89 1.60 0.73 -1.19
CA MET A 89 2.87 1.26 -1.68
C MET A 89 3.71 1.73 -0.51
N GLN A 90 4.95 1.28 -0.45
CA GLN A 90 5.87 1.61 0.63
C GLN A 90 6.95 2.56 0.16
N ALA A 91 7.46 3.37 1.09
CA ALA A 91 8.67 4.12 0.85
C ALA A 91 9.84 3.16 0.62
N SER A 92 10.73 3.48 -0.31
CA SER A 92 11.85 2.63 -0.73
C SER A 92 12.85 2.27 0.39
N ILE A 93 12.81 2.99 1.50
CA ILE A 93 13.64 2.73 2.70
C ILE A 93 13.05 1.64 3.61
N ILE A 94 11.86 1.15 3.32
CA ILE A 94 11.17 0.10 4.09
C ILE A 94 11.29 -1.22 3.34
N THR A 95 11.67 -2.27 4.06
CA THR A 95 11.67 -3.62 3.50
C THR A 95 10.22 -4.03 3.19
N PRO A 96 9.92 -4.44 1.96
CA PRO A 96 8.59 -4.92 1.60
C PRO A 96 8.15 -6.11 2.44
N GLU A 97 6.85 -6.22 2.71
CA GLU A 97 6.29 -7.40 3.39
C GLU A 97 6.47 -8.66 2.55
N GLU A 98 6.38 -8.52 1.23
CA GLU A 98 6.62 -9.60 0.28
C GLU A 98 8.02 -9.49 -0.32
N ALA A 99 8.75 -10.57 -0.33
CA ALA A 99 10.12 -10.64 -0.86
C ALA A 99 10.12 -10.71 -2.41
N TYR A 100 9.55 -9.73 -3.08
CA TYR A 100 9.40 -9.71 -4.56
C TYR A 100 10.66 -10.10 -5.32
N PRO A 101 11.87 -9.63 -4.97
CA PRO A 101 13.08 -10.03 -5.68
C PRO A 101 13.41 -11.52 -5.62
N LEU A 102 12.81 -12.25 -4.69
CA LEU A 102 12.99 -13.69 -4.53
C LEU A 102 11.86 -14.53 -5.12
N ILE A 103 10.66 -13.97 -5.23
CA ILE A 103 9.46 -14.72 -5.62
C ILE A 103 8.95 -14.40 -7.02
N VAL A 104 9.31 -13.23 -7.57
CA VAL A 104 8.90 -12.85 -8.93
C VAL A 104 9.95 -13.36 -9.93
N PRO A 105 9.59 -14.23 -10.89
CA PRO A 105 10.52 -14.74 -11.88
C PRO A 105 11.17 -13.64 -12.72
N LEU A 106 12.49 -13.70 -12.91
CA LEU A 106 13.24 -12.66 -13.62
C LEU A 106 12.79 -12.51 -15.09
N GLU A 107 12.33 -13.59 -15.70
CA GLU A 107 11.77 -13.57 -17.06
C GLU A 107 10.53 -12.66 -17.14
N LEU A 108 9.67 -12.71 -16.11
CA LEU A 108 8.51 -11.82 -16.01
C LEU A 108 8.97 -10.38 -15.78
N VAL A 109 9.94 -10.16 -14.90
CA VAL A 109 10.45 -8.82 -14.59
C VAL A 109 10.99 -8.13 -15.86
N ARG A 110 11.65 -8.87 -16.76
CA ARG A 110 12.16 -8.34 -18.04
C ARG A 110 11.06 -7.80 -18.95
N THR A 111 9.84 -8.29 -18.82
CA THR A 111 8.69 -7.81 -19.61
C THR A 111 8.00 -6.58 -19.02
N LEU A 112 8.33 -6.23 -17.78
CA LEU A 112 7.68 -5.14 -17.05
C LEU A 112 8.32 -3.79 -17.38
N ALA A 113 7.49 -2.74 -17.34
CA ALA A 113 8.00 -1.38 -17.48
C ALA A 113 9.00 -1.04 -16.35
N PRO A 114 10.04 -0.23 -16.61
CA PRO A 114 11.07 0.11 -15.61
C PRO A 114 10.51 0.67 -14.29
N ARG A 115 9.38 1.39 -14.35
CA ARG A 115 8.70 1.89 -13.13
C ARG A 115 8.16 0.74 -12.27
N VAL A 116 7.61 -0.29 -12.88
CA VAL A 116 7.12 -1.47 -12.15
C VAL A 116 8.30 -2.25 -11.56
N GLN A 117 9.38 -2.41 -12.30
CA GLN A 117 10.62 -3.03 -11.83
C GLN A 117 11.16 -2.29 -10.58
N LYS A 118 11.09 -0.94 -10.55
CA LYS A 118 11.46 -0.13 -9.37
C LYS A 118 10.56 -0.43 -8.16
N ILE A 119 9.24 -0.47 -8.37
CA ILE A 119 8.25 -0.75 -7.31
C ILE A 119 8.49 -2.14 -6.71
N LEU A 120 8.83 -3.12 -7.54
CA LEU A 120 9.12 -4.48 -7.11
C LEU A 120 10.53 -4.68 -6.53
N GLY A 121 11.38 -3.65 -6.53
CA GLY A 121 12.73 -3.72 -5.96
C GLY A 121 13.79 -4.34 -6.88
N PHE A 122 13.58 -4.36 -8.20
CA PHE A 122 14.57 -4.83 -9.17
C PHE A 122 15.40 -3.71 -9.79
N ARG A 123 15.10 -2.46 -9.49
CA ARG A 123 15.86 -1.27 -9.89
C ARG A 123 15.99 -0.31 -8.73
N SER A 124 17.04 0.49 -8.72
CA SER A 124 17.21 1.58 -7.77
C SER A 124 16.03 2.56 -7.88
N GLN A 125 15.54 3.01 -6.72
CA GLN A 125 14.49 4.04 -6.62
C GLN A 125 15.03 5.44 -6.93
N TYR A 126 16.33 5.65 -6.81
CA TYR A 126 16.96 6.95 -6.93
C TYR A 126 17.60 7.14 -8.30
N PRO A 127 17.57 8.36 -8.84
CA PRO A 127 18.24 8.68 -10.09
C PRO A 127 19.76 8.68 -9.95
N ASN A 128 20.43 8.83 -11.07
CA ASN A 128 21.89 8.81 -11.22
C ASN A 128 22.63 9.68 -10.19
N GLY A 129 23.73 9.14 -9.67
CA GLY A 129 24.62 9.84 -8.75
C GLY A 129 24.29 9.69 -7.26
N SER A 130 23.19 9.02 -6.93
CA SER A 130 22.89 8.62 -5.56
C SER A 130 23.16 7.12 -5.39
N PRO A 131 23.82 6.70 -4.31
CA PRO A 131 23.91 5.31 -3.94
C PRO A 131 22.55 4.84 -3.41
N GLY A 132 21.54 4.77 -4.26
CA GLY A 132 20.19 4.36 -3.90
C GLY A 132 20.15 2.96 -3.29
N LEU A 133 18.99 2.55 -2.83
CA LEU A 133 18.73 1.18 -2.43
C LEU A 133 18.67 0.28 -3.66
N TRP A 134 18.93 -0.99 -3.48
CA TRP A 134 18.96 -2.00 -4.54
C TRP A 134 20.10 -1.77 -5.54
N GLN A 135 21.30 -1.83 -4.99
CA GLN A 135 22.55 -1.72 -5.72
C GLN A 135 23.32 -3.04 -5.77
N HIS A 136 24.16 -3.16 -6.79
CA HIS A 136 25.24 -4.13 -6.83
C HIS A 136 26.53 -3.39 -7.23
N ASN A 137 27.57 -3.46 -6.40
CA ASN A 137 28.86 -2.79 -6.63
C ASN A 137 28.71 -1.28 -6.96
N TYR A 138 27.87 -0.55 -6.19
CA TYR A 138 27.57 0.87 -6.39
C TYR A 138 26.88 1.23 -7.71
N ALA A 139 26.44 0.25 -8.48
CA ALA A 139 25.62 0.42 -9.67
C ALA A 139 24.16 0.03 -9.41
N ASP A 140 23.24 0.41 -10.30
CA ASP A 140 21.86 -0.04 -10.24
C ASP A 140 21.80 -1.57 -10.32
N LEU A 141 21.00 -2.19 -9.48
CA LEU A 141 20.77 -3.64 -9.53
C LEU A 141 20.31 -4.11 -10.92
N ALA A 142 19.57 -3.26 -11.65
CA ALA A 142 19.12 -3.54 -13.00
C ALA A 142 20.27 -3.81 -13.99
N ASP A 143 21.42 -3.13 -13.84
CA ASP A 143 22.58 -3.33 -14.69
C ASP A 143 23.17 -4.74 -14.47
N TYR A 144 23.22 -5.17 -13.21
CA TYR A 144 23.65 -6.52 -12.86
C TYR A 144 22.68 -7.61 -13.37
N LEU A 145 21.37 -7.32 -13.30
CA LEU A 145 20.32 -8.27 -13.73
C LEU A 145 20.03 -8.21 -15.23
N GLN A 146 20.65 -7.30 -15.96
CA GLN A 146 20.44 -7.07 -17.40
C GLN A 146 18.96 -6.79 -17.74
N LEU A 147 18.36 -5.83 -17.01
CA LEU A 147 16.97 -5.40 -17.15
C LEU A 147 16.82 -4.16 -18.04
#